data_0e0fcab436d44a1337c858a8394f3a8b
#
_entry.id   0e0fcab436d44a1337c858a8394f3a8b
#
_cell.length_a   1.000
_cell.length_b   1.000
_cell.length_c   1.000
_cell.angle_alpha   90.00
_cell.angle_beta   90.00
_cell.angle_gamma   90.00
#
_symmetry.space_group_name_H-M   'P 1'
#
loop_
_entity.id
_entity.type
_entity.pdbx_description
1 polymer ?
#
loop_
_entity_poly.entity_id
_entity_poly.type
_entity_poly.pdbx_seq_one_letter_code
_entity_poly.pdbx_strand_id
1 'polypeptide(L)'
;VPRRRIGFAYRFAAVICKPPLVVLLKRDWRGMENIPAEGGFITAVNHNSHIDPFAYAHFQYNTGRVPRFLAKSGLFNKGFVGAMMRGTGQIPVYRESTDALSAFRAAIDAVERGECVAFYPEGTLTRDPDGWPMTGKTGAARVALQTRCPVVPVAQWGANEVLPPYAGRPRLFPRKTHRVLAGPPVDLDRFYGREMTPELLKEATEVIMAAITRHLEEIRGEKAPAVPYDPQRERVEQRRKTRVQAQTRRKGYGGRSVRGPAEHGPSERRQSAHGVPADGAQAGPQYQEGRHQERQNEQRRAGKRAAAREEGLNT
;
A
#
# COMPACT_ATOMS: atom_id res chain seq x y z
N VAL A 1 -18.83 -7.51 -31.11
CA VAL A 1 -18.78 -8.15 -29.77
C VAL A 1 -19.43 -7.22 -28.76
N PRO A 2 -20.44 -7.65 -27.96
CA PRO A 2 -21.13 -6.76 -27.03
C PRO A 2 -20.16 -6.33 -25.92
N ARG A 3 -19.77 -5.06 -25.92
CA ARG A 3 -19.03 -4.45 -24.81
C ARG A 3 -19.83 -4.65 -23.52
N ARG A 4 -19.23 -5.26 -22.51
CA ARG A 4 -19.85 -5.42 -21.20
C ARG A 4 -20.33 -4.04 -20.69
N ARG A 5 -21.62 -3.90 -20.35
CA ARG A 5 -22.19 -2.62 -19.92
C ARG A 5 -21.52 -2.20 -18.59
N ILE A 6 -20.87 -1.04 -18.62
CA ILE A 6 -20.32 -0.43 -17.38
C ILE A 6 -21.49 -0.11 -16.46
N GLY A 7 -21.47 -0.64 -15.23
CA GLY A 7 -22.51 -0.45 -14.23
C GLY A 7 -22.72 1.02 -13.84
N PHE A 8 -23.92 1.34 -13.34
CA PHE A 8 -24.31 2.71 -12.98
C PHE A 8 -23.33 3.37 -12.00
N ALA A 9 -22.97 2.68 -10.91
CA ALA A 9 -22.05 3.23 -9.90
C ALA A 9 -20.68 3.61 -10.48
N TYR A 10 -20.15 2.82 -11.43
CA TYR A 10 -18.89 3.16 -12.08
C TYR A 10 -19.01 4.34 -13.04
N ARG A 11 -20.15 4.46 -13.75
CA ARG A 11 -20.44 5.63 -14.59
C ARG A 11 -20.57 6.90 -13.76
N PHE A 12 -21.26 6.80 -12.62
CA PHE A 12 -21.38 7.91 -11.66
C PHE A 12 -20.02 8.33 -11.10
N ALA A 13 -19.17 7.37 -10.68
CA ALA A 13 -17.79 7.64 -10.27
C ALA A 13 -17.01 8.35 -11.38
N ALA A 14 -17.16 7.90 -12.63
CA ALA A 14 -16.48 8.50 -13.76
C ALA A 14 -16.92 9.96 -14.01
N VAL A 15 -18.21 10.28 -13.84
CA VAL A 15 -18.72 11.67 -13.98
C VAL A 15 -18.08 12.59 -12.94
N ILE A 16 -17.82 12.10 -11.74
CA ILE A 16 -17.18 12.91 -10.67
C ILE A 16 -15.66 13.00 -10.89
N CYS A 17 -14.99 11.87 -11.18
CA CYS A 17 -13.53 11.81 -11.16
C CYS A 17 -12.88 12.26 -12.49
N LYS A 18 -13.55 12.08 -13.64
CA LYS A 18 -12.95 12.42 -14.95
C LYS A 18 -12.74 13.91 -15.18
N PRO A 19 -13.66 14.83 -14.86
CA PRO A 19 -13.48 16.25 -15.14
C PRO A 19 -12.18 16.82 -14.55
N PRO A 20 -11.88 16.66 -13.24
CA PRO A 20 -10.63 17.17 -12.69
C PRO A 20 -9.39 16.50 -13.33
N LEU A 21 -9.44 15.22 -13.67
CA LEU A 21 -8.32 14.54 -14.33
C LEU A 21 -8.10 15.09 -15.76
N VAL A 22 -9.16 15.38 -16.50
CA VAL A 22 -9.07 15.98 -17.86
C VAL A 22 -8.49 17.38 -17.79
N VAL A 23 -8.82 18.15 -16.76
CA VAL A 23 -8.27 19.52 -16.56
C VAL A 23 -6.80 19.47 -16.17
N LEU A 24 -6.43 18.57 -15.25
CA LEU A 24 -5.09 18.53 -14.66
C LEU A 24 -4.06 17.76 -15.50
N LEU A 25 -4.51 16.77 -16.29
CA LEU A 25 -3.63 15.85 -16.99
C LEU A 25 -3.88 15.88 -18.50
N LYS A 26 -2.83 16.09 -19.28
CA LYS A 26 -2.81 15.74 -20.71
C LYS A 26 -2.69 14.22 -20.79
N ARG A 27 -3.17 13.63 -21.88
CA ARG A 27 -3.17 12.18 -22.09
C ARG A 27 -2.17 11.81 -23.18
N ASP A 28 -1.28 10.88 -22.85
CA ASP A 28 -0.41 10.18 -23.77
C ASP A 28 -0.54 8.69 -23.44
N TRP A 29 -1.52 8.03 -24.07
CA TRP A 29 -1.94 6.66 -23.74
C TRP A 29 -1.69 5.76 -24.93
N ARG A 30 -0.93 4.69 -24.69
CA ARG A 30 -0.53 3.71 -25.70
C ARG A 30 -0.84 2.28 -25.25
N GLY A 31 -1.02 1.36 -26.19
CA GLY A 31 -1.23 -0.04 -25.90
C GLY A 31 -2.65 -0.39 -25.43
N MET A 32 -3.66 0.45 -25.72
CA MET A 32 -5.05 0.18 -25.35
C MET A 32 -5.57 -1.11 -26.02
N GLU A 33 -5.02 -1.46 -27.17
CA GLU A 33 -5.31 -2.68 -27.95
C GLU A 33 -4.86 -3.96 -27.22
N ASN A 34 -3.90 -3.87 -26.29
CA ASN A 34 -3.43 -4.99 -25.47
C ASN A 34 -4.37 -5.33 -24.30
N ILE A 35 -5.39 -4.49 -24.05
CA ILE A 35 -6.40 -4.75 -23.04
C ILE A 35 -7.43 -5.73 -23.58
N PRO A 36 -7.59 -6.94 -22.99
CA PRO A 36 -8.52 -7.94 -23.47
C PRO A 36 -9.95 -7.40 -23.53
N ALA A 37 -10.57 -7.52 -24.70
CA ALA A 37 -11.96 -7.09 -24.91
C ALA A 37 -12.94 -7.93 -24.09
N GLU A 38 -12.63 -9.22 -23.89
CA GLU A 38 -13.47 -10.21 -23.22
C GLU A 38 -12.66 -11.02 -22.20
N GLY A 39 -13.37 -11.83 -21.42
CA GLY A 39 -12.77 -12.67 -20.40
C GLY A 39 -12.24 -11.89 -19.20
N GLY A 40 -11.82 -12.61 -18.18
CA GLY A 40 -11.16 -12.05 -17.00
C GLY A 40 -9.67 -11.89 -17.24
N PHE A 41 -9.08 -10.85 -16.67
CA PHE A 41 -7.65 -10.59 -16.77
C PHE A 41 -7.15 -9.74 -15.62
N ILE A 42 -5.85 -9.73 -15.48
CA ILE A 42 -5.16 -8.88 -14.52
C ILE A 42 -4.43 -7.76 -15.25
N THR A 43 -4.47 -6.56 -14.69
CA THR A 43 -3.50 -5.53 -15.03
C THR A 43 -2.55 -5.33 -13.86
N ALA A 44 -1.25 -5.39 -14.12
CA ALA A 44 -0.20 -5.16 -13.14
C ALA A 44 0.43 -3.78 -13.42
N VAL A 45 0.28 -2.84 -12.49
CA VAL A 45 0.56 -1.41 -12.70
C VAL A 45 1.56 -0.93 -11.66
N ASN A 46 2.54 -0.09 -12.02
CA ASN A 46 3.42 0.57 -11.05
C ASN A 46 2.65 1.64 -10.24
N HIS A 47 3.14 1.97 -9.03
CA HIS A 47 2.43 2.84 -8.10
C HIS A 47 3.35 3.92 -7.51
N ASN A 48 3.26 5.14 -8.02
CA ASN A 48 4.12 6.26 -7.64
C ASN A 48 3.35 7.54 -7.25
N SER A 49 2.02 7.51 -7.19
CA SER A 49 1.18 8.61 -6.70
C SER A 49 -0.12 8.14 -6.07
N HIS A 50 -0.63 8.87 -5.09
CA HIS A 50 -1.96 8.61 -4.52
C HIS A 50 -3.11 8.83 -5.52
N ILE A 51 -2.88 9.56 -6.61
CA ILE A 51 -3.88 9.75 -7.67
C ILE A 51 -3.77 8.71 -8.79
N ASP A 52 -2.77 7.84 -8.78
CA ASP A 52 -2.63 6.76 -9.78
C ASP A 52 -3.90 5.93 -9.98
N PRO A 53 -4.62 5.48 -8.92
CA PRO A 53 -5.80 4.67 -9.14
C PRO A 53 -6.88 5.39 -9.96
N PHE A 54 -7.02 6.70 -9.78
CA PHE A 54 -8.00 7.51 -10.52
C PHE A 54 -7.52 7.77 -11.96
N ALA A 55 -6.25 8.11 -12.13
CA ALA A 55 -5.65 8.37 -13.44
C ALA A 55 -5.62 7.11 -14.29
N TYR A 56 -5.25 5.97 -13.71
CA TYR A 56 -5.29 4.68 -14.37
C TYR A 56 -6.72 4.21 -14.65
N ALA A 57 -7.65 4.36 -13.71
CA ALA A 57 -9.06 4.04 -13.95
C ALA A 57 -9.64 4.88 -15.10
N HIS A 58 -9.19 6.12 -15.29
CA HIS A 58 -9.58 6.94 -16.43
C HIS A 58 -9.07 6.35 -17.77
N PHE A 59 -7.82 5.88 -17.83
CA PHE A 59 -7.29 5.15 -18.99
C PHE A 59 -8.11 3.90 -19.24
N GLN A 60 -8.25 3.04 -18.24
CA GLN A 60 -8.93 1.76 -18.36
C GLN A 60 -10.42 1.91 -18.71
N TYR A 61 -11.10 2.94 -18.18
CA TYR A 61 -12.51 3.24 -18.54
C TYR A 61 -12.68 3.47 -20.04
N ASN A 62 -11.71 4.09 -20.72
CA ASN A 62 -11.80 4.37 -22.15
C ASN A 62 -11.58 3.12 -23.03
N THR A 63 -11.03 2.05 -22.47
CA THR A 63 -10.98 0.74 -23.14
C THR A 63 -12.33 0.01 -23.08
N GLY A 64 -13.28 0.48 -22.27
CA GLY A 64 -14.55 -0.19 -21.99
C GLY A 64 -14.44 -1.30 -20.93
N ARG A 65 -13.27 -1.50 -20.33
CA ARG A 65 -12.98 -2.53 -19.32
C ARG A 65 -12.57 -1.87 -18.01
N VAL A 66 -13.53 -1.70 -17.09
CA VAL A 66 -13.28 -1.00 -15.82
C VAL A 66 -12.52 -1.87 -14.83
N PRO A 67 -11.51 -1.32 -14.12
CA PRO A 67 -10.71 -2.09 -13.18
C PRO A 67 -11.39 -2.23 -11.82
N ARG A 68 -11.17 -3.38 -11.19
CA ARG A 68 -11.39 -3.59 -9.75
C ARG A 68 -10.06 -3.55 -9.04
N PHE A 69 -9.86 -2.56 -8.19
CA PHE A 69 -8.64 -2.41 -7.41
C PHE A 69 -8.74 -3.17 -6.09
N LEU A 70 -7.61 -3.71 -5.67
CA LEU A 70 -7.42 -4.13 -4.29
C LEU A 70 -7.12 -2.91 -3.43
N ALA A 71 -8.02 -2.54 -2.54
CA ALA A 71 -7.92 -1.32 -1.76
C ALA A 71 -7.99 -1.59 -0.24
N LYS A 72 -7.34 -0.72 0.56
CA LYS A 72 -7.34 -0.84 2.02
C LYS A 72 -8.77 -0.91 2.56
N SER A 73 -9.10 -1.92 3.37
CA SER A 73 -10.43 -2.16 3.94
C SER A 73 -11.02 -0.95 4.67
N GLY A 74 -10.18 -0.14 5.34
CA GLY A 74 -10.62 1.08 6.01
C GLY A 74 -11.25 2.13 5.09
N LEU A 75 -11.05 2.09 3.76
CA LEU A 75 -11.72 2.98 2.81
C LEU A 75 -13.20 2.65 2.65
N PHE A 76 -13.56 1.37 2.81
CA PHE A 76 -14.94 0.89 2.66
C PHE A 76 -15.87 1.32 3.80
N ASN A 77 -15.30 1.75 4.94
CA ASN A 77 -16.05 2.22 6.11
C ASN A 77 -16.24 3.75 6.13
N LYS A 78 -15.79 4.47 5.09
CA LYS A 78 -15.84 5.94 5.03
C LYS A 78 -17.06 6.44 4.24
N GLY A 79 -18.25 6.48 4.83
CA GLY A 79 -19.44 7.14 4.29
C GLY A 79 -19.60 7.04 2.76
N PHE A 80 -19.62 8.15 2.07
CA PHE A 80 -19.75 8.23 0.61
C PHE A 80 -18.64 7.47 -0.13
N VAL A 81 -17.38 7.59 0.31
CA VAL A 81 -16.25 6.87 -0.31
C VAL A 81 -16.46 5.37 -0.21
N GLY A 82 -16.88 4.87 0.96
CA GLY A 82 -17.17 3.44 1.15
C GLY A 82 -18.31 2.95 0.28
N ALA A 83 -19.37 3.74 0.13
CA ALA A 83 -20.47 3.42 -0.79
C ALA A 83 -19.99 3.34 -2.24
N MET A 84 -19.15 4.29 -2.67
CA MET A 84 -18.53 4.27 -4.00
C MET A 84 -17.62 3.05 -4.22
N MET A 85 -16.78 2.70 -3.23
CA MET A 85 -15.90 1.53 -3.31
C MET A 85 -16.71 0.24 -3.46
N ARG A 86 -17.76 0.07 -2.68
CA ARG A 86 -18.69 -1.08 -2.79
C ARG A 86 -19.46 -1.07 -4.11
N GLY A 87 -20.05 0.06 -4.48
CA GLY A 87 -20.86 0.20 -5.68
C GLY A 87 -20.06 -0.03 -6.98
N THR A 88 -18.78 0.35 -7.00
CA THR A 88 -17.87 0.12 -8.11
C THR A 88 -17.20 -1.26 -8.05
N GLY A 89 -17.50 -2.07 -7.00
CA GLY A 89 -17.00 -3.43 -6.86
C GLY A 89 -15.51 -3.51 -6.57
N GLN A 90 -14.95 -2.53 -5.86
CA GLN A 90 -13.55 -2.62 -5.43
C GLN A 90 -13.37 -3.73 -4.40
N ILE A 91 -12.18 -4.31 -4.30
CA ILE A 91 -11.88 -5.47 -3.46
C ILE A 91 -11.20 -5.00 -2.18
N PRO A 92 -11.80 -5.22 -0.97
CA PRO A 92 -11.17 -4.83 0.29
C PRO A 92 -10.01 -5.74 0.65
N VAL A 93 -8.89 -5.16 1.09
CA VAL A 93 -7.71 -5.87 1.60
C VAL A 93 -7.52 -5.59 3.09
N TYR A 94 -7.56 -6.63 3.89
CA TYR A 94 -7.30 -6.60 5.32
C TYR A 94 -5.83 -6.96 5.57
N ARG A 95 -5.00 -5.98 5.97
CA ARG A 95 -3.52 -6.14 6.03
C ARG A 95 -3.01 -6.84 7.28
N GLU A 96 -3.82 -6.96 8.33
CA GLU A 96 -3.42 -7.39 9.67
C GLU A 96 -4.16 -8.64 10.17
N SER A 97 -4.85 -9.34 9.29
CA SER A 97 -5.63 -10.51 9.65
C SER A 97 -5.39 -11.69 8.71
N THR A 98 -5.80 -12.88 9.15
CA THR A 98 -5.94 -14.10 8.33
C THR A 98 -6.80 -13.89 7.08
N ASP A 99 -7.50 -12.75 6.98
CA ASP A 99 -8.38 -12.38 5.86
C ASP A 99 -7.65 -11.89 4.60
N ALA A 100 -6.32 -11.91 4.55
CA ALA A 100 -5.61 -11.70 3.29
C ALA A 100 -6.04 -12.73 2.22
N LEU A 101 -6.47 -13.92 2.66
CA LEU A 101 -7.04 -14.96 1.79
C LEU A 101 -8.39 -14.55 1.20
N SER A 102 -9.21 -13.76 1.89
CA SER A 102 -10.51 -13.30 1.40
C SER A 102 -10.38 -12.36 0.21
N ALA A 103 -9.46 -11.40 0.26
CA ALA A 103 -9.16 -10.51 -0.86
C ALA A 103 -8.64 -11.28 -2.08
N PHE A 104 -7.91 -12.34 -1.80
CA PHE A 104 -7.35 -13.22 -2.81
C PHE A 104 -8.45 -14.01 -3.54
N ARG A 105 -9.36 -14.64 -2.79
CA ARG A 105 -10.53 -15.33 -3.34
C ARG A 105 -11.41 -14.36 -4.13
N ALA A 106 -11.69 -13.18 -3.59
CA ALA A 106 -12.46 -12.16 -4.29
C ALA A 106 -11.83 -11.71 -5.61
N ALA A 107 -10.50 -11.67 -5.70
CA ALA A 107 -9.80 -11.37 -6.94
C ALA A 107 -9.94 -12.52 -7.97
N ILE A 108 -9.81 -13.78 -7.53
CA ILE A 108 -10.05 -14.96 -8.35
C ILE A 108 -11.48 -14.94 -8.90
N ASP A 109 -12.46 -14.85 -8.01
CA ASP A 109 -13.88 -14.80 -8.37
C ASP A 109 -14.19 -13.68 -9.38
N ALA A 110 -13.55 -12.51 -9.24
CA ALA A 110 -13.71 -11.40 -10.17
C ALA A 110 -13.15 -11.75 -11.57
N VAL A 111 -11.97 -12.35 -11.62
CA VAL A 111 -11.36 -12.82 -12.87
C VAL A 111 -12.24 -13.89 -13.53
N GLU A 112 -12.72 -14.88 -12.78
CA GLU A 112 -13.60 -15.95 -13.28
C GLU A 112 -14.93 -15.42 -13.80
N ARG A 113 -15.46 -14.34 -13.21
CA ARG A 113 -16.63 -13.62 -13.74
C ARG A 113 -16.32 -12.81 -15.00
N GLY A 114 -15.11 -12.86 -15.53
CA GLY A 114 -14.73 -12.10 -16.73
C GLY A 114 -14.42 -10.62 -16.44
N GLU A 115 -14.01 -10.26 -15.24
CA GLU A 115 -13.73 -8.88 -14.86
C GLU A 115 -12.22 -8.56 -14.92
N CYS A 116 -11.89 -7.27 -14.98
CA CYS A 116 -10.51 -6.80 -14.86
C CYS A 116 -10.15 -6.57 -13.40
N VAL A 117 -9.09 -7.19 -12.91
CA VAL A 117 -8.54 -6.91 -11.58
C VAL A 117 -7.21 -6.18 -11.73
N ALA A 118 -7.16 -4.96 -11.20
CA ALA A 118 -5.94 -4.14 -11.24
C ALA A 118 -5.13 -4.31 -9.95
N PHE A 119 -3.92 -4.79 -10.12
CA PHE A 119 -2.94 -4.91 -9.05
C PHE A 119 -1.91 -3.80 -9.12
N TYR A 120 -1.55 -3.28 -7.97
CA TYR A 120 -0.29 -2.60 -7.74
C TYR A 120 0.64 -3.59 -7.03
N PRO A 121 1.50 -4.34 -7.78
CA PRO A 121 2.24 -5.45 -7.17
C PRO A 121 3.18 -5.00 -6.04
N GLU A 122 3.63 -3.76 -6.06
CA GLU A 122 4.43 -3.16 -5.00
C GLU A 122 3.69 -3.12 -3.65
N GLY A 123 2.35 -3.09 -3.67
CA GLY A 123 1.45 -3.08 -2.52
C GLY A 123 1.45 -1.79 -1.71
N THR A 124 2.21 -0.78 -2.15
CA THR A 124 2.28 0.58 -1.61
C THR A 124 2.88 1.50 -2.67
N LEU A 125 2.85 2.81 -2.45
CA LEU A 125 3.63 3.75 -3.28
C LEU A 125 5.09 3.36 -3.26
N THR A 126 5.76 3.53 -4.40
CA THR A 126 7.19 3.29 -4.49
C THR A 126 7.94 4.13 -3.45
N ARG A 127 8.99 3.54 -2.89
CA ARG A 127 9.96 4.20 -2.00
C ARG A 127 11.28 4.45 -2.69
N ASP A 128 11.39 4.01 -3.92
CA ASP A 128 12.53 4.34 -4.75
C ASP A 128 12.58 5.86 -4.95
N PRO A 129 13.70 6.52 -4.65
CA PRO A 129 13.82 7.98 -4.70
C PRO A 129 13.58 8.55 -6.11
N ASP A 130 13.88 7.78 -7.15
CA ASP A 130 13.73 8.17 -8.55
C ASP A 130 12.39 7.69 -9.14
N GLY A 131 11.54 7.05 -8.33
CA GLY A 131 10.20 6.62 -8.70
C GLY A 131 10.15 5.35 -9.54
N TRP A 132 11.22 4.54 -9.56
CA TRP A 132 11.22 3.24 -10.21
C TRP A 132 10.39 2.21 -9.45
N PRO A 133 9.88 1.16 -10.13
CA PRO A 133 9.17 0.08 -9.46
C PRO A 133 10.07 -0.65 -8.47
N MET A 134 9.51 -0.94 -7.31
CA MET A 134 10.16 -1.76 -6.27
C MET A 134 9.99 -3.26 -6.56
N THR A 135 10.57 -4.10 -5.69
CA THR A 135 10.24 -5.53 -5.66
C THR A 135 8.73 -5.74 -5.44
N GLY A 136 8.15 -6.64 -6.24
CA GLY A 136 6.72 -6.92 -6.21
C GLY A 136 6.33 -7.96 -5.14
N LYS A 137 5.07 -7.91 -4.71
CA LYS A 137 4.42 -8.95 -3.91
C LYS A 137 3.78 -10.00 -4.82
N THR A 138 3.76 -11.23 -4.39
CA THR A 138 3.34 -12.41 -5.18
C THR A 138 1.83 -12.50 -5.45
N GLY A 139 1.01 -11.54 -5.00
CA GLY A 139 -0.45 -11.61 -5.13
C GLY A 139 -0.94 -11.70 -6.58
N ALA A 140 -0.42 -10.85 -7.47
CA ALA A 140 -0.81 -10.85 -8.88
C ALA A 140 -0.41 -12.17 -9.57
N ALA A 141 0.85 -12.63 -9.37
CA ALA A 141 1.33 -13.89 -9.91
C ALA A 141 0.49 -15.08 -9.41
N ARG A 142 0.15 -15.13 -8.12
CA ARG A 142 -0.67 -16.19 -7.55
C ARG A 142 -2.07 -16.25 -8.21
N VAL A 143 -2.78 -15.11 -8.37
CA VAL A 143 -4.09 -15.10 -9.05
C VAL A 143 -3.92 -15.54 -10.50
N ALA A 144 -2.93 -15.03 -11.20
CA ALA A 144 -2.66 -15.37 -12.58
C ALA A 144 -2.41 -16.87 -12.79
N LEU A 145 -1.55 -17.48 -11.97
CA LEU A 145 -1.22 -18.90 -12.08
C LEU A 145 -2.41 -19.81 -11.72
N GLN A 146 -3.26 -19.38 -10.78
CA GLN A 146 -4.42 -20.14 -10.39
C GLN A 146 -5.54 -20.07 -11.43
N THR A 147 -5.79 -18.92 -12.03
CA THR A 147 -6.88 -18.69 -12.98
C THR A 147 -6.46 -18.86 -14.44
N ARG A 148 -5.16 -18.90 -14.71
CA ARG A 148 -4.56 -18.87 -16.06
C ARG A 148 -5.03 -17.68 -16.92
N CYS A 149 -5.42 -16.59 -16.26
CA CYS A 149 -5.86 -15.38 -16.96
C CYS A 149 -4.66 -14.58 -17.48
N PRO A 150 -4.84 -13.82 -18.58
CA PRO A 150 -3.82 -12.91 -19.07
C PRO A 150 -3.41 -11.87 -18.01
N VAL A 151 -2.11 -11.57 -17.91
CA VAL A 151 -1.56 -10.49 -17.10
C VAL A 151 -0.99 -9.42 -18.00
N VAL A 152 -1.66 -8.29 -18.09
CA VAL A 152 -1.23 -7.14 -18.88
C VAL A 152 -0.35 -6.23 -18.01
N PRO A 153 0.95 -6.09 -18.32
CA PRO A 153 1.83 -5.16 -17.63
C PRO A 153 1.54 -3.74 -18.09
N VAL A 154 1.40 -2.83 -17.15
CA VAL A 154 1.11 -1.42 -17.46
C VAL A 154 2.09 -0.52 -16.71
N ALA A 155 2.76 0.34 -17.43
CA ALA A 155 3.51 1.44 -16.85
C ALA A 155 2.73 2.74 -16.94
N GLN A 156 2.82 3.56 -15.88
CA GLN A 156 2.24 4.89 -15.86
C GLN A 156 3.21 5.91 -15.23
N TRP A 157 3.17 7.15 -15.76
CA TRP A 157 3.97 8.27 -15.27
C TRP A 157 3.23 9.59 -15.45
N GLY A 158 3.53 10.58 -14.60
CA GLY A 158 2.98 11.94 -14.70
C GLY A 158 1.93 12.26 -13.63
N ALA A 159 1.22 11.28 -13.09
CA ALA A 159 0.38 11.47 -11.90
C ALA A 159 1.21 11.87 -10.67
N ASN A 160 2.40 11.31 -10.53
CA ASN A 160 3.39 11.66 -9.52
C ASN A 160 3.97 13.08 -9.68
N GLU A 161 3.92 13.64 -10.87
CA GLU A 161 4.31 15.05 -11.08
C GLU A 161 3.26 16.01 -10.54
N VAL A 162 1.97 15.60 -10.53
CA VAL A 162 0.88 16.36 -9.90
C VAL A 162 0.88 16.19 -8.40
N LEU A 163 0.97 14.95 -7.92
CA LEU A 163 1.05 14.63 -6.50
C LEU A 163 2.20 13.64 -6.27
N PRO A 164 3.42 14.15 -6.01
CA PRO A 164 4.57 13.29 -5.71
C PRO A 164 4.29 12.35 -4.54
N PRO A 165 4.93 11.16 -4.49
CA PRO A 165 4.84 10.28 -3.34
C PRO A 165 5.18 11.04 -2.07
N TYR A 166 4.37 10.83 -1.03
CA TYR A 166 4.59 11.45 0.29
C TYR A 166 4.56 12.99 0.34
N ALA A 167 4.23 13.70 -0.77
CA ALA A 167 4.05 15.14 -0.76
C ALA A 167 2.71 15.53 -0.15
N GLY A 168 2.71 16.59 0.67
CA GLY A 168 1.50 17.12 1.30
C GLY A 168 0.67 18.04 0.40
N ARG A 169 1.22 18.52 -0.73
CA ARG A 169 0.56 19.50 -1.60
C ARG A 169 0.69 19.11 -3.08
N PRO A 170 -0.42 19.18 -3.85
CA PRO A 170 -0.39 18.93 -5.28
C PRO A 170 0.24 20.09 -6.06
N ARG A 171 0.91 19.77 -7.17
CA ARG A 171 1.49 20.71 -8.14
C ARG A 171 0.60 20.76 -9.37
N LEU A 172 -0.45 21.56 -9.33
CA LEU A 172 -1.50 21.56 -10.35
C LEU A 172 -1.03 22.18 -11.67
N PHE A 173 -0.18 23.21 -11.63
CA PHE A 173 0.30 23.92 -12.80
C PHE A 173 1.84 23.87 -12.90
N PRO A 174 2.40 23.87 -14.13
CA PRO A 174 1.72 23.69 -15.41
C PRO A 174 1.09 22.29 -15.50
N ARG A 175 0.08 22.15 -16.40
CA ARG A 175 -0.64 20.88 -16.65
C ARG A 175 0.35 19.76 -17.04
N LYS A 176 0.27 18.61 -16.33
CA LYS A 176 1.19 17.49 -16.52
C LYS A 176 0.68 16.51 -17.57
N THR A 177 1.56 15.69 -18.12
CA THR A 177 1.18 14.64 -19.07
C THR A 177 1.13 13.28 -18.35
N HIS A 178 -0.06 12.70 -18.27
CA HIS A 178 -0.23 11.32 -17.81
C HIS A 178 0.06 10.37 -18.97
N ARG A 179 1.22 9.73 -18.91
CA ARG A 179 1.67 8.71 -19.87
C ARG A 179 1.31 7.35 -19.35
N VAL A 180 0.71 6.53 -20.20
CA VAL A 180 0.38 5.14 -19.92
C VAL A 180 0.81 4.28 -21.10
N LEU A 181 1.48 3.19 -20.81
CA LEU A 181 1.80 2.16 -21.78
C LEU A 181 1.35 0.80 -21.23
N ALA A 182 0.33 0.20 -21.86
CA ALA A 182 -0.06 -1.17 -21.63
C ALA A 182 0.64 -2.08 -22.63
N GLY A 183 1.43 -3.03 -22.14
CA GLY A 183 2.12 -4.00 -23.00
C GLY A 183 1.26 -5.21 -23.35
N PRO A 184 1.75 -6.10 -24.23
CA PRO A 184 1.13 -7.39 -24.44
C PRO A 184 1.13 -8.22 -23.13
N PRO A 185 0.21 -9.19 -23.00
CA PRO A 185 0.20 -10.09 -21.84
C PRO A 185 1.57 -10.73 -21.59
N VAL A 186 1.94 -10.79 -20.32
CA VAL A 186 3.21 -11.42 -19.90
C VAL A 186 3.13 -12.92 -20.13
N ASP A 187 4.15 -13.49 -20.74
CA ASP A 187 4.29 -14.93 -20.89
C ASP A 187 4.60 -15.59 -19.53
N LEU A 188 3.64 -16.36 -19.02
CA LEU A 188 3.73 -17.13 -17.78
C LEU A 188 3.64 -18.63 -18.01
N ASP A 189 3.70 -19.11 -19.24
CA ASP A 189 3.45 -20.51 -19.60
C ASP A 189 4.36 -21.49 -18.87
N ARG A 190 5.63 -21.13 -18.70
CA ARG A 190 6.64 -21.95 -17.97
C ARG A 190 6.32 -22.20 -16.50
N PHE A 191 5.38 -21.43 -15.93
CA PHE A 191 4.98 -21.55 -14.52
C PHE A 191 3.71 -22.37 -14.31
N TYR A 192 2.90 -22.57 -15.37
CA TYR A 192 1.66 -23.31 -15.24
C TYR A 192 1.87 -24.80 -14.96
N GLY A 193 0.97 -25.38 -14.17
CA GLY A 193 1.01 -26.80 -13.82
C GLY A 193 2.10 -27.21 -12.81
N ARG A 194 2.92 -26.26 -12.37
CA ARG A 194 3.92 -26.50 -11.33
C ARG A 194 3.33 -26.21 -9.94
N GLU A 195 3.92 -26.82 -8.91
CA GLU A 195 3.54 -26.51 -7.53
C GLU A 195 3.81 -25.03 -7.20
N MET A 196 2.84 -24.35 -6.61
CA MET A 196 2.91 -22.94 -6.26
C MET A 196 3.77 -22.70 -5.01
N THR A 197 5.07 -22.96 -5.13
CA THR A 197 6.03 -22.68 -4.05
C THR A 197 6.27 -21.16 -3.94
N PRO A 198 6.77 -20.67 -2.80
CA PRO A 198 7.16 -19.28 -2.63
C PRO A 198 8.16 -18.81 -3.70
N GLU A 199 9.12 -19.69 -4.06
CA GLU A 199 10.16 -19.42 -5.06
C GLU A 199 9.56 -19.25 -6.45
N LEU A 200 8.67 -20.16 -6.87
CA LEU A 200 7.98 -20.08 -8.16
C LEU A 200 7.14 -18.79 -8.26
N LEU A 201 6.41 -18.47 -7.20
CA LEU A 201 5.61 -17.24 -7.16
C LEU A 201 6.49 -15.98 -7.21
N LYS A 202 7.67 -16.02 -6.61
CA LYS A 202 8.65 -14.93 -6.67
C LYS A 202 9.18 -14.76 -8.08
N GLU A 203 9.60 -15.83 -8.74
CA GLU A 203 10.08 -15.81 -10.14
C GLU A 203 9.00 -15.26 -11.10
N ALA A 204 7.77 -15.74 -10.99
CA ALA A 204 6.67 -15.24 -11.81
C ALA A 204 6.39 -13.74 -11.54
N THR A 205 6.51 -13.30 -10.30
CA THR A 205 6.38 -11.89 -9.93
C THR A 205 7.51 -11.05 -10.54
N GLU A 206 8.74 -11.54 -10.52
CA GLU A 206 9.89 -10.85 -11.11
C GLU A 206 9.71 -10.66 -12.62
N VAL A 207 9.15 -11.65 -13.33
CA VAL A 207 8.82 -11.53 -14.76
C VAL A 207 7.78 -10.43 -15.00
N ILE A 208 6.72 -10.37 -14.19
CA ILE A 208 5.70 -9.32 -14.27
C ILE A 208 6.31 -7.94 -14.00
N MET A 209 7.11 -7.81 -12.93
CA MET A 209 7.74 -6.54 -12.57
C MET A 209 8.75 -6.07 -13.62
N ALA A 210 9.52 -6.98 -14.20
CA ALA A 210 10.45 -6.66 -15.27
C ALA A 210 9.73 -6.13 -16.53
N ALA A 211 8.54 -6.66 -16.85
CA ALA A 211 7.74 -6.15 -17.94
C ALA A 211 7.24 -4.72 -17.67
N ILE A 212 6.74 -4.44 -16.47
CA ILE A 212 6.32 -3.09 -16.05
C ILE A 212 7.51 -2.12 -16.13
N THR A 213 8.67 -2.53 -15.63
CA THR A 213 9.88 -1.69 -15.60
C THR A 213 10.34 -1.34 -17.01
N ARG A 214 10.37 -2.31 -17.95
CA ARG A 214 10.70 -2.04 -19.35
C ARG A 214 9.77 -1.02 -20.00
N HIS A 215 8.47 -1.09 -19.73
CA HIS A 215 7.52 -0.11 -20.24
C HIS A 215 7.71 1.26 -19.60
N LEU A 216 8.11 1.31 -18.34
CA LEU A 216 8.42 2.57 -17.67
C LEU A 216 9.72 3.18 -18.20
N GLU A 217 10.73 2.38 -18.52
CA GLU A 217 11.94 2.81 -19.24
C GLU A 217 11.59 3.50 -20.56
N GLU A 218 10.67 2.90 -21.33
CA GLU A 218 10.21 3.48 -22.60
C GLU A 218 9.47 4.81 -22.39
N ILE A 219 8.60 4.89 -21.38
CA ILE A 219 7.86 6.13 -21.05
C ILE A 219 8.80 7.25 -20.64
N ARG A 220 9.84 6.92 -19.87
CA ARG A 220 10.77 7.91 -19.29
C ARG A 220 11.92 8.24 -20.24
N GLY A 221 12.23 7.33 -21.18
CA GLY A 221 13.45 7.43 -22.00
C GLY A 221 14.74 7.21 -21.18
N GLU A 222 14.67 6.54 -20.05
CA GLU A 222 15.75 6.31 -19.10
C GLU A 222 15.86 4.82 -18.78
N LYS A 223 17.02 4.37 -18.32
CA LYS A 223 17.22 3.00 -17.86
C LYS A 223 16.97 2.89 -16.37
N ALA A 224 16.24 1.85 -15.99
CA ALA A 224 16.01 1.53 -14.58
C ALA A 224 17.31 1.04 -13.91
N PRO A 225 17.44 1.19 -12.58
CA PRO A 225 18.52 0.58 -11.83
C PRO A 225 18.57 -0.94 -12.07
N ALA A 226 19.79 -1.50 -12.20
CA ALA A 226 19.98 -2.94 -12.41
C ALA A 226 19.40 -3.80 -11.29
N VAL A 227 19.32 -3.26 -10.07
CA VAL A 227 18.74 -3.91 -8.90
C VAL A 227 17.56 -3.08 -8.44
N PRO A 228 16.34 -3.61 -8.47
CA PRO A 228 15.16 -2.93 -7.97
C PRO A 228 15.26 -2.61 -6.47
N TYR A 229 14.70 -1.48 -6.06
CA TYR A 229 14.60 -1.14 -4.65
C TYR A 229 13.82 -2.21 -3.88
N ASP A 230 14.39 -2.68 -2.76
CA ASP A 230 13.77 -3.68 -1.90
C ASP A 230 13.49 -3.09 -0.50
N PRO A 231 12.21 -2.78 -0.19
CA PRO A 231 11.84 -2.23 1.11
C PRO A 231 12.15 -3.15 2.31
N GLN A 232 12.31 -4.46 2.08
CA GLN A 232 12.65 -5.41 3.16
C GLN A 232 14.13 -5.32 3.50
N ARG A 233 14.99 -5.28 2.49
CA ARG A 233 16.44 -5.09 2.67
C ARG A 233 16.73 -3.80 3.42
N GLU A 234 16.09 -2.71 3.03
CA GLU A 234 16.26 -1.43 3.72
C GLU A 234 15.85 -1.49 5.20
N ARG A 235 14.71 -2.10 5.51
CA ARG A 235 14.26 -2.26 6.91
C ARG A 235 15.24 -3.08 7.74
N VAL A 236 15.81 -4.13 7.18
CA VAL A 236 16.82 -4.97 7.84
C VAL A 236 18.08 -4.16 8.10
N GLU A 237 18.53 -3.40 7.10
CA GLU A 237 19.73 -2.57 7.21
C GLU A 237 19.56 -1.43 8.22
N GLN A 238 18.41 -0.75 8.22
CA GLN A 238 18.08 0.28 9.22
C GLN A 238 18.06 -0.29 10.63
N ARG A 239 17.44 -1.46 10.85
CA ARG A 239 17.46 -2.16 12.15
C ARG A 239 18.87 -2.50 12.58
N ARG A 240 19.73 -2.97 11.65
CA ARG A 240 21.15 -3.26 11.91
C ARG A 240 21.91 -1.99 12.32
N LYS A 241 21.74 -0.89 11.57
CA LYS A 241 22.36 0.41 11.89
C LYS A 241 21.92 0.92 13.28
N THR A 242 20.63 0.88 13.58
CA THR A 242 20.09 1.28 14.88
C THR A 242 20.65 0.42 16.03
N ARG A 243 20.76 -0.90 15.82
CA ARG A 243 21.31 -1.83 16.83
C ARG A 243 22.79 -1.56 17.10
N VAL A 244 23.58 -1.31 16.06
CA VAL A 244 25.00 -0.96 16.17
C VAL A 244 25.16 0.37 16.90
N GLN A 245 24.39 1.41 16.55
CA GLN A 245 24.44 2.70 17.26
C GLN A 245 24.05 2.59 18.74
N ALA A 246 23.04 1.78 19.06
CA ALA A 246 22.65 1.55 20.45
C ALA A 246 23.74 0.81 21.24
N GLN A 247 24.45 -0.14 20.63
CA GLN A 247 25.59 -0.83 21.27
C GLN A 247 26.78 0.10 21.47
N THR A 248 27.09 0.96 20.50
CA THR A 248 28.18 1.96 20.62
C THR A 248 27.88 2.96 21.71
N ARG A 249 26.64 3.45 21.83
CA ARG A 249 26.23 4.33 22.92
C ARG A 249 26.37 3.66 24.30
N ARG A 250 26.00 2.38 24.43
CA ARG A 250 26.17 1.63 25.70
C ARG A 250 27.62 1.46 26.11
N LYS A 251 28.52 1.19 25.13
CA LYS A 251 29.97 1.07 25.39
C LYS A 251 30.60 2.42 25.75
N GLY A 252 30.15 3.54 25.19
CA GLY A 252 30.64 4.87 25.47
C GLY A 252 30.25 5.39 26.88
N TYR A 253 29.15 4.87 27.45
CA TYR A 253 28.72 5.27 28.83
C TYR A 253 29.38 4.42 29.93
N GLY A 254 29.99 3.28 29.60
CA GLY A 254 30.68 2.39 30.57
C GLY A 254 32.10 2.80 30.91
N GLY A 255 32.65 3.91 30.36
CA GLY A 255 34.06 4.28 30.47
C GLY A 255 34.37 5.48 31.34
N ARG A 256 33.44 5.99 32.16
CA ARG A 256 33.72 7.11 33.07
C ARG A 256 33.23 6.83 34.48
N SER A 257 33.93 5.98 35.19
CA SER A 257 33.93 5.95 36.65
C SER A 257 35.41 5.94 37.09
N VAL A 258 36.02 7.10 37.03
CA VAL A 258 37.29 7.33 37.75
C VAL A 258 36.89 7.66 39.19
N ARG A 259 37.11 6.73 40.10
CA ARG A 259 37.09 6.98 41.54
C ARG A 259 38.31 7.81 41.86
N GLY A 260 38.08 9.05 42.29
CA GLY A 260 39.08 9.80 43.03
C GLY A 260 39.15 9.30 44.49
N PRO A 261 40.29 9.45 45.20
CA PRO A 261 40.50 8.87 46.51
C PRO A 261 39.72 9.61 47.59
N ALA A 262 39.21 8.84 48.55
CA ALA A 262 38.47 9.32 49.71
C ALA A 262 39.42 10.01 50.74
N GLU A 263 39.13 11.27 51.10
CA GLU A 263 39.65 11.89 52.33
C GLU A 263 38.66 11.74 53.46
N HIS A 264 39.17 11.27 54.61
CA HIS A 264 38.46 11.11 55.86
C HIS A 264 38.34 12.47 56.63
N GLY A 265 37.15 12.73 57.19
CA GLY A 265 36.92 13.75 58.24
C GLY A 265 35.61 13.44 58.99
N PRO A 266 35.48 13.65 60.26
CA PRO A 266 34.59 12.91 61.14
C PRO A 266 33.23 13.53 61.43
N SER A 267 32.29 12.63 61.66
CA SER A 267 31.08 12.62 62.51
C SER A 267 30.35 13.93 62.88
N GLU A 268 29.04 13.95 62.49
CA GLU A 268 27.99 14.38 63.42
C GLU A 268 26.68 13.66 63.20
N ARG A 269 26.11 13.14 64.27
CA ARG A 269 24.80 12.44 64.32
C ARG A 269 23.68 13.45 64.25
N ARG A 270 22.65 13.15 63.39
CA ARG A 270 21.25 13.44 63.79
C ARG A 270 20.30 12.46 63.10
N GLN A 271 19.30 12.14 63.88
CA GLN A 271 18.28 11.07 63.70
C GLN A 271 17.15 11.46 62.76
N SER A 272 16.54 10.38 62.24
CA SER A 272 15.10 10.15 61.96
C SER A 272 14.50 10.77 60.70
N ALA A 273 13.97 10.00 59.81
CA ALA A 273 12.61 9.53 59.73
C ALA A 273 12.28 8.96 58.33
N HIS A 274 11.46 7.95 58.34
CA HIS A 274 10.80 7.18 57.29
C HIS A 274 10.56 7.85 55.93
N GLY A 275 10.81 7.10 54.83
CA GLY A 275 10.33 7.40 53.50
C GLY A 275 10.63 6.28 52.50
N VAL A 276 9.59 5.60 52.03
CA VAL A 276 9.53 4.50 51.08
C VAL A 276 10.10 4.86 49.72
N PRO A 277 10.81 3.96 48.97
CA PRO A 277 11.29 4.25 47.64
C PRO A 277 10.17 4.10 46.59
N ALA A 278 10.01 5.07 45.71
CA ALA A 278 9.18 5.00 44.52
C ALA A 278 10.09 4.78 43.32
N ASP A 279 9.94 3.62 42.69
CA ASP A 279 10.40 3.34 41.32
C ASP A 279 9.63 4.19 40.34
N GLY A 280 10.32 5.01 39.58
CA GLY A 280 9.78 5.86 38.55
C GLY A 280 10.64 5.86 37.29
N ALA A 281 10.52 4.82 36.44
CA ALA A 281 11.04 4.86 35.10
C ALA A 281 10.11 5.72 34.21
N GLN A 282 10.55 6.92 33.85
CA GLN A 282 9.85 7.81 32.93
C GLN A 282 9.95 7.26 31.50
N ALA A 283 8.83 6.78 30.97
CA ALA A 283 8.62 6.52 29.54
C ALA A 283 8.26 7.83 28.84
N GLY A 284 8.89 8.08 27.68
CA GLY A 284 8.75 9.33 26.92
C GLY A 284 7.34 9.61 26.39
N PRO A 285 7.06 10.85 25.95
CA PRO A 285 5.69 11.38 25.72
C PRO A 285 4.85 10.68 24.66
N GLN A 286 5.44 9.99 23.69
CA GLN A 286 4.70 9.35 22.58
C GLN A 286 3.99 8.03 22.94
N TYR A 287 4.32 7.41 24.08
CA TYR A 287 3.65 6.17 24.53
C TYR A 287 2.41 6.42 25.40
N GLN A 288 2.17 7.65 25.84
CA GLN A 288 1.02 7.99 26.67
C GLN A 288 -0.23 8.37 25.87
N GLU A 289 -0.09 9.00 24.68
CA GLU A 289 -1.24 9.39 23.86
C GLU A 289 -2.01 8.19 23.29
N GLY A 290 -1.32 7.12 22.89
CA GLY A 290 -1.97 5.90 22.36
C GLY A 290 -2.87 5.19 23.37
N ARG A 291 -2.45 5.11 24.63
CA ARG A 291 -3.24 4.45 25.69
C ARG A 291 -4.43 5.30 26.18
N HIS A 292 -4.33 6.62 26.07
CA HIS A 292 -5.44 7.49 26.44
C HIS A 292 -6.58 7.42 25.43
N GLN A 293 -6.27 7.34 24.14
CA GLN A 293 -7.25 7.16 23.07
C GLN A 293 -7.92 5.77 23.07
N GLU A 294 -7.18 4.70 23.41
CA GLU A 294 -7.78 3.37 23.54
C GLU A 294 -8.77 3.29 24.70
N ARG A 295 -8.44 3.84 25.87
CA ARG A 295 -9.35 3.88 27.02
C ARG A 295 -10.61 4.70 26.74
N GLN A 296 -10.49 5.83 26.03
CA GLN A 296 -11.66 6.63 25.64
C GLN A 296 -12.56 5.92 24.65
N ASN A 297 -11.99 5.14 23.72
CA ASN A 297 -12.74 4.35 22.77
C ASN A 297 -13.45 3.13 23.43
N GLU A 298 -12.83 2.51 24.42
CA GLU A 298 -13.47 1.43 25.19
C GLU A 298 -14.63 1.96 26.05
N GLN A 299 -14.48 3.11 26.71
CA GLN A 299 -15.56 3.74 27.48
C GLN A 299 -16.74 4.17 26.60
N ARG A 300 -16.48 4.68 25.38
CA ARG A 300 -17.55 5.00 24.41
C ARG A 300 -18.28 3.75 23.89
N ARG A 301 -17.57 2.61 23.75
CA ARG A 301 -18.19 1.33 23.35
C ARG A 301 -19.01 0.72 24.48
N ALA A 302 -18.57 0.83 25.74
CA ALA A 302 -19.30 0.37 26.89
C ALA A 302 -20.59 1.19 27.11
N GLY A 303 -20.53 2.52 26.98
CA GLY A 303 -21.71 3.40 27.06
C GLY A 303 -22.76 3.11 25.98
N LYS A 304 -22.35 2.85 24.73
CA LYS A 304 -23.29 2.48 23.66
C LYS A 304 -23.94 1.11 23.86
N ARG A 305 -23.25 0.16 24.51
CA ARG A 305 -23.83 -1.15 24.86
C ARG A 305 -24.81 -1.08 26.02
N ALA A 306 -24.60 -0.15 26.96
CA ALA A 306 -25.55 0.09 28.07
C ALA A 306 -26.83 0.76 27.56
N ALA A 307 -26.71 1.79 26.72
CA ALA A 307 -27.89 2.46 26.13
C ALA A 307 -28.76 1.52 25.25
N ALA A 308 -28.10 0.64 24.45
CA ALA A 308 -28.81 -0.33 23.63
C ALA A 308 -29.52 -1.45 24.44
N ARG A 309 -29.10 -1.67 25.70
CA ARG A 309 -29.78 -2.60 26.62
C ARG A 309 -31.00 -1.95 27.30
N GLU A 310 -30.97 -0.66 27.54
CA GLU A 310 -32.13 0.08 28.10
C GLU A 310 -33.26 0.27 27.08
N GLU A 311 -32.91 0.49 25.80
CA GLU A 311 -33.93 0.57 24.72
C GLU A 311 -34.59 -0.79 24.39
N GLY A 312 -33.90 -1.92 24.62
CA GLY A 312 -34.46 -3.28 24.40
C GLY A 312 -35.30 -3.84 25.53
N LEU A 313 -35.50 -3.11 26.65
CA LEU A 313 -36.32 -3.51 27.81
C LEU A 313 -37.66 -2.78 27.88
N ASN A 314 -37.96 -1.87 26.94
CA ASN A 314 -39.19 -1.08 26.88
C ASN A 314 -40.06 -1.37 25.63
N THR A 315 -39.92 -2.55 25.01
CA THR A 315 -40.83 -3.04 23.95
C THR A 315 -41.45 -4.38 24.30
#